data_2c66f4a513c49359ad2b093a07f48314
#
_entry.id   2c66f4a513c49359ad2b093a07f48314
#
_cell.length_a   1.000
_cell.length_b   1.000
_cell.length_c   1.000
_cell.angle_alpha   90.00
_cell.angle_beta   90.00
_cell.angle_gamma   90.00
#
_symmetry.space_group_name_H-M   'P 1'
#
loop_
_entity.id
_entity.type
_entity.pdbx_description
1 polymer ?
#
loop_
_entity_poly.entity_id
_entity_poly.type
_entity_poly.pdbx_seq_one_letter_code
_entity_poly.pdbx_strand_id
1 'polypeptide(L)'
;MTSTPAGNTQRQKWMEKYAAYQKAFIEARDKFYESNTAMSAHPADGMPKGNTRSDPVARLAERYDKAYVRYCRARAEMDTAYFKRHEAMKPLNSDQQSVLIAIYFEGKSRRGTAKELNRSYSWVRARERTGLFLLELPSGWERDILP
;
A
#
# COMPACT_ATOMS: atom_id res chain seq x y z
N MET A 1 3.28 -18.38 26.29
CA MET A 1 3.87 -18.88 25.04
C MET A 1 4.79 -17.84 24.46
N THR A 2 6.07 -18.14 24.46
CA THR A 2 7.04 -17.31 23.76
C THR A 2 6.86 -17.54 22.28
N SER A 3 6.37 -16.53 21.55
CA SER A 3 6.34 -16.60 20.11
C SER A 3 7.78 -16.72 19.59
N THR A 4 8.01 -17.66 18.67
CA THR A 4 9.30 -17.82 18.03
C THR A 4 9.66 -16.49 17.37
N PRO A 5 10.87 -15.94 17.61
CA PRO A 5 11.24 -14.70 16.96
C PRO A 5 11.20 -14.86 15.44
N ALA A 6 10.68 -13.85 14.76
CA ALA A 6 10.54 -13.84 13.32
C ALA A 6 11.93 -13.90 12.66
N GLY A 7 12.09 -14.80 11.70
CA GLY A 7 13.29 -14.84 10.87
C GLY A 7 13.27 -13.73 9.80
N ASN A 8 14.40 -13.50 9.15
CA ASN A 8 14.52 -12.48 8.12
C ASN A 8 13.56 -12.71 6.94
N THR A 9 13.30 -13.95 6.58
CA THR A 9 12.34 -14.28 5.52
C THR A 9 10.94 -13.78 5.86
N GLN A 10 10.50 -13.97 7.10
CA GLN A 10 9.21 -13.50 7.57
C GLN A 10 9.15 -11.98 7.65
N ARG A 11 10.24 -11.35 8.10
CA ARG A 11 10.38 -9.89 8.16
C ARG A 11 10.33 -9.27 6.77
N GLN A 12 10.99 -9.92 5.81
CA GLN A 12 10.95 -9.53 4.40
C GLN A 12 9.52 -9.61 3.86
N LYS A 13 8.83 -10.71 4.10
CA LYS A 13 7.43 -10.89 3.66
C LYS A 13 6.52 -9.82 4.26
N TRP A 14 6.72 -9.50 5.52
CA TRP A 14 5.95 -8.46 6.18
C TRP A 14 6.17 -7.09 5.53
N MET A 15 7.41 -6.75 5.22
CA MET A 15 7.72 -5.50 4.52
C MET A 15 7.16 -5.50 3.10
N GLU A 16 7.26 -6.62 2.38
CA GLU A 16 6.75 -6.77 1.01
C GLU A 16 5.24 -6.61 0.92
N LYS A 17 4.53 -6.91 1.98
CA LYS A 17 3.06 -6.77 2.03
C LYS A 17 2.61 -5.33 1.80
N TYR A 18 3.45 -4.35 2.09
CA TYR A 18 3.13 -2.95 1.84
C TYR A 18 2.82 -2.69 0.36
N ALA A 19 3.52 -3.35 -0.55
CA ALA A 19 3.25 -3.21 -1.98
C ALA A 19 1.82 -3.64 -2.35
N ALA A 20 1.27 -4.64 -1.66
CA ALA A 20 -0.12 -5.06 -1.87
C ALA A 20 -1.11 -3.98 -1.41
N TYR A 21 -0.84 -3.31 -0.31
CA TYR A 21 -1.66 -2.19 0.17
C TYR A 21 -1.59 -1.00 -0.80
N GLN A 22 -0.41 -0.68 -1.32
CA GLN A 22 -0.25 0.36 -2.34
C GLN A 22 -1.03 0.02 -3.61
N LYS A 23 -0.94 -1.20 -4.07
CA LYS A 23 -1.64 -1.66 -5.27
C LYS A 23 -3.15 -1.56 -5.08
N ALA A 24 -3.67 -2.02 -3.95
CA ALA A 24 -5.09 -1.93 -3.62
C ALA A 24 -5.57 -0.48 -3.59
N PHE A 25 -4.75 0.42 -3.02
CA PHE A 25 -5.07 1.85 -2.99
C PHE A 25 -5.11 2.43 -4.40
N ILE A 26 -4.13 2.15 -5.24
CA ILE A 26 -4.07 2.67 -6.61
C ILE A 26 -5.28 2.18 -7.42
N GLU A 27 -5.63 0.90 -7.30
CA GLU A 27 -6.80 0.34 -7.98
C GLU A 27 -8.10 1.00 -7.51
N ALA A 28 -8.25 1.19 -6.21
CA ALA A 28 -9.44 1.85 -5.65
C ALA A 28 -9.51 3.32 -6.05
N ARG A 29 -8.37 4.01 -6.06
CA ARG A 29 -8.28 5.41 -6.51
C ARG A 29 -8.69 5.55 -7.97
N ASP A 30 -8.16 4.69 -8.83
CA ASP A 30 -8.43 4.74 -10.26
C ASP A 30 -9.93 4.50 -10.54
N LYS A 31 -10.53 3.54 -9.84
CA LYS A 31 -11.97 3.29 -9.94
C LYS A 31 -12.80 4.46 -9.43
N PHE A 32 -12.35 5.10 -8.36
CA PHE A 32 -13.03 6.29 -7.83
C PHE A 32 -12.97 7.44 -8.84
N TYR A 33 -11.80 7.71 -9.42
CA TYR A 33 -11.64 8.76 -10.41
C TYR A 33 -12.46 8.47 -11.68
N GLU A 34 -12.51 7.23 -12.10
CA GLU A 34 -13.35 6.80 -13.21
C GLU A 34 -14.84 7.06 -12.94
N SER A 35 -15.32 6.70 -11.74
CA SER A 35 -16.68 6.97 -11.31
C SER A 35 -16.97 8.47 -11.25
N ASN A 36 -16.04 9.26 -10.76
CA ASN A 36 -16.17 10.72 -10.67
C ASN A 36 -16.24 11.34 -12.06
N THR A 37 -15.43 10.88 -13.00
CA THR A 37 -15.46 11.32 -14.40
C THR A 37 -16.81 10.97 -15.05
N ALA A 38 -17.33 9.76 -14.82
CA ALA A 38 -18.62 9.33 -15.32
C ALA A 38 -19.76 10.21 -14.78
N MET A 39 -19.72 10.56 -13.49
CA MET A 39 -20.68 11.47 -12.87
C MET A 39 -20.62 12.87 -13.50
N SER A 40 -19.43 13.39 -13.72
CA SER A 40 -19.23 14.71 -14.32
C SER A 40 -19.62 14.77 -15.78
N ALA A 41 -19.45 13.68 -16.53
CA ALA A 41 -19.78 13.57 -17.94
C ALA A 41 -21.28 13.37 -18.19
N HIS A 42 -22.04 12.97 -17.18
CA HIS A 42 -23.46 12.73 -17.33
C HIS A 42 -24.20 14.08 -17.39
N PRO A 43 -24.92 14.40 -18.51
CA PRO A 43 -25.59 15.67 -18.61
C PRO A 43 -26.68 15.82 -17.55
N ALA A 44 -26.65 16.99 -16.87
CA ALA A 44 -27.59 17.28 -15.77
C ALA A 44 -29.01 17.61 -16.25
N ASP A 45 -29.22 17.72 -17.54
CA ASP A 45 -30.52 18.06 -18.14
C ASP A 45 -31.36 16.84 -18.49
N GLY A 46 -31.04 15.70 -17.96
CA GLY A 46 -31.88 14.52 -18.09
C GLY A 46 -33.20 14.73 -17.37
N MET A 47 -34.16 15.29 -18.06
CA MET A 47 -35.56 15.16 -17.63
C MET A 47 -35.82 13.68 -17.34
N PRO A 48 -36.28 13.33 -16.13
CA PRO A 48 -36.62 11.94 -15.87
C PRO A 48 -37.69 11.55 -16.86
N LYS A 49 -37.29 10.86 -17.90
CA LYS A 49 -38.28 10.20 -18.79
C LYS A 49 -38.89 9.10 -17.94
N GLY A 50 -40.12 9.37 -17.50
CA GLY A 50 -40.79 8.60 -16.48
C GLY A 50 -40.75 7.10 -16.71
N ASN A 51 -40.88 6.36 -15.65
CA ASN A 51 -41.18 4.93 -15.55
C ASN A 51 -40.14 3.94 -16.06
N THR A 52 -38.88 4.32 -16.18
CA THR A 52 -37.85 3.31 -16.30
C THR A 52 -37.52 2.83 -14.89
N ARG A 53 -37.67 1.53 -14.65
CA ARG A 53 -37.37 0.86 -13.38
C ARG A 53 -35.90 0.98 -12.97
N SER A 54 -35.08 1.64 -13.77
CA SER A 54 -33.67 1.86 -13.50
C SER A 54 -33.35 3.30 -13.86
N ASP A 55 -33.15 4.10 -12.82
CA ASP A 55 -32.61 5.45 -12.95
C ASP A 55 -31.11 5.37 -13.19
N PRO A 56 -30.58 5.73 -14.39
CA PRO A 56 -29.15 5.71 -14.65
C PRO A 56 -28.36 6.62 -13.72
N VAL A 57 -28.94 7.76 -13.32
CA VAL A 57 -28.30 8.71 -12.41
C VAL A 57 -28.15 8.11 -11.02
N ALA A 58 -29.21 7.45 -10.53
CA ALA A 58 -29.15 6.77 -9.22
C ALA A 58 -28.10 5.67 -9.20
N ARG A 59 -27.97 4.91 -10.29
CA ARG A 59 -26.92 3.88 -10.38
C ARG A 59 -25.53 4.47 -10.41
N LEU A 60 -25.32 5.56 -11.11
CA LEU A 60 -24.02 6.25 -11.14
C LEU A 60 -23.67 6.79 -9.75
N ALA A 61 -24.64 7.39 -9.06
CA ALA A 61 -24.46 7.89 -7.70
C ALA A 61 -24.09 6.74 -6.74
N GLU A 62 -24.76 5.61 -6.86
CA GLU A 62 -24.49 4.43 -6.05
C GLU A 62 -23.09 3.87 -6.31
N ARG A 63 -22.66 3.81 -7.57
CA ARG A 63 -21.30 3.39 -7.94
C ARG A 63 -20.26 4.34 -7.39
N TYR A 64 -20.52 5.64 -7.48
CA TYR A 64 -19.63 6.68 -6.94
C TYR A 64 -19.47 6.49 -5.44
N ASP A 65 -20.56 6.33 -4.70
CA ASP A 65 -20.54 6.15 -3.26
C ASP A 65 -19.75 4.90 -2.85
N LYS A 66 -19.97 3.79 -3.53
CA LYS A 66 -19.24 2.54 -3.28
C LYS A 66 -17.75 2.70 -3.58
N ALA A 67 -17.41 3.34 -4.69
CA ALA A 67 -16.03 3.60 -5.08
C ALA A 67 -15.34 4.53 -4.09
N TYR A 68 -16.04 5.54 -3.60
CA TYR A 68 -15.52 6.46 -2.59
C TYR A 68 -15.22 5.74 -1.26
N VAL A 69 -16.15 4.93 -0.78
CA VAL A 69 -15.97 4.15 0.46
C VAL A 69 -14.77 3.21 0.33
N ARG A 70 -14.65 2.52 -0.81
CA ARG A 70 -13.53 1.63 -1.09
C ARG A 70 -12.20 2.39 -1.12
N TYR A 71 -12.19 3.56 -1.77
CA TYR A 71 -11.02 4.43 -1.84
C TYR A 71 -10.58 4.87 -0.44
N CYS A 72 -11.48 5.35 0.39
CA CYS A 72 -11.17 5.78 1.75
C CYS A 72 -10.64 4.64 2.60
N ARG A 73 -11.25 3.45 2.48
CA ARG A 73 -10.81 2.26 3.23
C ARG A 73 -9.41 1.83 2.80
N ALA A 74 -9.17 1.75 1.49
CA ALA A 74 -7.86 1.36 0.96
C ALA A 74 -6.76 2.35 1.36
N ARG A 75 -7.08 3.64 1.36
CA ARG A 75 -6.15 4.68 1.82
C ARG A 75 -5.83 4.52 3.30
N ALA A 76 -6.84 4.31 4.14
CA ALA A 76 -6.64 4.12 5.58
C ALA A 76 -5.79 2.87 5.86
N GLU A 77 -6.04 1.78 5.16
CA GLU A 77 -5.26 0.55 5.29
C GLU A 77 -3.80 0.75 4.86
N MET A 78 -3.59 1.46 3.75
CA MET A 78 -2.25 1.78 3.27
C MET A 78 -1.50 2.67 4.26
N ASP A 79 -2.15 3.72 4.76
CA ASP A 79 -1.54 4.65 5.72
C ASP A 79 -1.18 3.92 7.02
N THR A 80 -2.06 3.05 7.52
CA THR A 80 -1.80 2.22 8.70
C THR A 80 -0.61 1.28 8.47
N ALA A 81 -0.57 0.63 7.31
CA ALA A 81 0.52 -0.27 6.94
C ALA A 81 1.86 0.47 6.84
N TYR A 82 1.84 1.67 6.25
CA TYR A 82 3.01 2.54 6.17
C TYR A 82 3.51 2.94 7.56
N PHE A 83 2.60 3.41 8.40
CA PHE A 83 2.93 3.87 9.75
C PHE A 83 3.55 2.73 10.59
N LYS A 84 2.94 1.55 10.57
CA LYS A 84 3.46 0.38 11.30
C LYS A 84 4.87 0.02 10.86
N ARG A 85 5.14 0.06 9.56
CA ARG A 85 6.47 -0.26 9.03
C ARG A 85 7.48 0.80 9.36
N HIS A 86 7.09 2.06 9.32
CA HIS A 86 7.93 3.17 9.71
C HIS A 86 8.33 3.08 11.20
N GLU A 87 7.35 2.78 12.05
CA GLU A 87 7.60 2.55 13.48
C GLU A 87 8.56 1.37 13.72
N ALA A 88 8.38 0.28 12.95
CA ALA A 88 9.24 -0.90 13.06
C ALA A 88 10.70 -0.58 12.69
N MET A 89 10.93 0.44 11.87
CA MET A 89 12.26 0.84 11.42
C MET A 89 12.98 1.80 12.36
N LYS A 90 12.35 2.23 13.45
CA LYS A 90 12.99 3.18 14.40
C LYS A 90 14.35 2.74 14.92
N PRO A 91 14.60 1.45 15.24
CA PRO A 91 15.92 1.04 15.73
C PRO A 91 17.02 1.06 14.67
N LEU A 92 16.67 1.21 13.39
CA LEU A 92 17.61 1.14 12.28
C LEU A 92 18.42 2.44 12.15
N ASN A 93 19.66 2.31 11.70
CA ASN A 93 20.46 3.48 11.36
C ASN A 93 20.00 4.07 10.01
N SER A 94 20.56 5.22 9.67
CA SER A 94 20.22 5.97 8.46
C SER A 94 20.41 5.14 7.17
N ASP A 95 21.50 4.41 7.07
CA ASP A 95 21.81 3.59 5.89
C ASP A 95 20.82 2.44 5.73
N GLN A 96 20.50 1.75 6.81
CA GLN A 96 19.54 0.66 6.81
C GLN A 96 18.14 1.16 6.45
N GLN A 97 17.72 2.30 7.02
CA GLN A 97 16.44 2.91 6.70
C GLN A 97 16.36 3.29 5.22
N SER A 98 17.39 3.93 4.68
CA SER A 98 17.44 4.35 3.28
C SER A 98 17.28 3.16 2.33
N VAL A 99 17.95 2.06 2.62
CA VAL A 99 17.88 0.84 1.80
C VAL A 99 16.47 0.23 1.87
N LEU A 100 15.91 0.09 3.06
CA LEU A 100 14.58 -0.51 3.22
C LEU A 100 13.49 0.38 2.61
N ILE A 101 13.58 1.69 2.75
CA ILE A 101 12.64 2.63 2.13
C ILE A 101 12.68 2.49 0.61
N ALA A 102 13.87 2.49 0.02
CA ALA A 102 14.03 2.39 -1.43
C ALA A 102 13.44 1.09 -1.99
N ILE A 103 13.70 -0.03 -1.34
CA ILE A 103 13.26 -1.34 -1.82
C ILE A 103 11.78 -1.57 -1.55
N TYR A 104 11.32 -1.32 -0.33
CA TYR A 104 9.98 -1.75 0.11
C TYR A 104 8.90 -0.68 0.00
N PHE A 105 9.24 0.59 0.10
CA PHE A 105 8.27 1.68 -0.05
C PHE A 105 8.28 2.28 -1.45
N GLU A 106 9.45 2.45 -2.04
CA GLU A 106 9.58 3.05 -3.37
C GLU A 106 9.58 2.02 -4.50
N GLY A 107 9.64 0.74 -4.16
CA GLY A 107 9.59 -0.35 -5.14
C GLY A 107 10.80 -0.47 -6.03
N LYS A 108 11.95 0.04 -5.59
CA LYS A 108 13.19 -0.02 -6.36
C LYS A 108 13.84 -1.41 -6.24
N SER A 109 14.50 -1.84 -7.31
CA SER A 109 15.29 -3.05 -7.26
C SER A 109 16.53 -2.83 -6.40
N ARG A 110 17.13 -3.92 -5.93
CA ARG A 110 18.38 -3.84 -5.15
C ARG A 110 19.50 -3.20 -5.97
N ARG A 111 19.60 -3.54 -7.23
CA ARG A 111 20.58 -2.94 -8.14
C ARG A 111 20.32 -1.46 -8.39
N GLY A 112 19.05 -1.09 -8.57
CA GLY A 112 18.64 0.30 -8.73
C GLY A 112 18.93 1.12 -7.49
N THR A 113 18.72 0.55 -6.30
CA THR A 113 19.04 1.17 -5.02
C THR A 113 20.53 1.40 -4.89
N ALA A 114 21.34 0.40 -5.25
CA ALA A 114 22.81 0.51 -5.22
C ALA A 114 23.29 1.65 -6.12
N LYS A 115 22.73 1.73 -7.32
CA LYS A 115 23.09 2.77 -8.29
C LYS A 115 22.70 4.16 -7.77
N GLU A 116 21.52 4.30 -7.22
CA GLU A 116 21.01 5.57 -6.69
C GLU A 116 21.82 6.06 -5.48
N LEU A 117 22.16 5.15 -4.58
CA LEU A 117 22.93 5.48 -3.38
C LEU A 117 24.44 5.52 -3.64
N ASN A 118 24.86 5.24 -4.86
CA ASN A 118 26.27 5.18 -5.27
C ASN A 118 27.08 4.22 -4.38
N ARG A 119 26.51 3.03 -4.18
CA ARG A 119 27.11 1.96 -3.37
C ARG A 119 27.11 0.65 -4.16
N SER A 120 27.88 -0.33 -3.67
CA SER A 120 27.91 -1.66 -4.30
C SER A 120 26.61 -2.43 -4.01
N TYR A 121 26.31 -3.39 -4.88
CA TYR A 121 25.19 -4.32 -4.66
C TYR A 121 25.35 -5.08 -3.34
N SER A 122 26.56 -5.54 -3.05
CA SER A 122 26.86 -6.25 -1.79
C SER A 122 26.58 -5.39 -0.57
N TRP A 123 26.91 -4.09 -0.64
CA TRP A 123 26.62 -3.16 0.44
C TRP A 123 25.12 -3.05 0.69
N VAL A 124 24.34 -2.91 -0.38
CA VAL A 124 22.87 -2.82 -0.28
C VAL A 124 22.29 -4.09 0.33
N ARG A 125 22.75 -5.27 -0.14
CA ARG A 125 22.30 -6.55 0.40
C ARG A 125 22.62 -6.70 1.88
N ALA A 126 23.80 -6.28 2.29
CA ALA A 126 24.21 -6.33 3.70
C ALA A 126 23.36 -5.40 4.56
N ARG A 127 23.08 -4.19 4.09
CA ARG A 127 22.24 -3.23 4.83
C ARG A 127 20.79 -3.68 4.89
N GLU A 128 20.27 -4.28 3.83
CA GLU A 128 18.94 -4.88 3.83
C GLU A 128 18.84 -5.98 4.88
N ARG A 129 19.78 -6.90 4.88
CA ARG A 129 19.80 -8.03 5.82
C ARG A 129 19.85 -7.56 7.27
N THR A 130 20.77 -6.67 7.58
CA THR A 130 20.91 -6.16 8.95
C THR A 130 19.72 -5.30 9.36
N GLY A 131 19.17 -4.53 8.44
CA GLY A 131 17.97 -3.74 8.68
C GLY A 131 16.75 -4.61 8.99
N LEU A 132 16.53 -5.66 8.20
CA LEU A 132 15.43 -6.60 8.46
C LEU A 132 15.58 -7.29 9.81
N PHE A 133 16.80 -7.68 10.15
CA PHE A 133 17.07 -8.33 11.43
C PHE A 133 16.73 -7.44 12.63
N LEU A 134 16.94 -6.13 12.50
CA LEU A 134 16.73 -5.17 13.59
C LEU A 134 15.32 -4.60 13.65
N LEU A 135 14.43 -4.95 12.71
CA LEU A 135 13.05 -4.47 12.75
C LEU A 135 12.34 -4.87 14.03
N GLU A 136 11.63 -3.92 14.63
CA GLU A 136 10.72 -4.18 15.75
C GLU A 136 9.32 -4.42 15.19
N LEU A 137 8.98 -5.68 14.93
CA LEU A 137 7.68 -6.04 14.39
C LEU A 137 6.56 -5.74 15.40
N PRO A 138 5.44 -5.15 14.96
CA PRO A 138 4.32 -4.88 15.85
C PRO A 138 3.63 -6.18 16.28
N SER A 139 2.92 -6.12 17.40
CA SER A 139 2.07 -7.23 17.84
C SER A 139 1.06 -7.58 16.75
N GLY A 140 0.93 -8.87 16.46
CA GLY A 140 0.01 -9.36 15.42
C GLY A 140 0.54 -9.27 14.00
N TRP A 141 1.85 -9.09 13.82
CA TRP A 141 2.48 -9.02 12.49
C TRP A 141 2.22 -10.26 11.64
N GLU A 142 2.03 -11.41 12.27
CA GLU A 142 1.79 -12.68 11.58
C GLU A 142 0.52 -12.63 10.73
N ARG A 143 -0.48 -11.87 11.14
CA ARG A 143 -1.74 -11.73 10.41
C ARG A 143 -1.56 -11.08 9.04
N ASP A 144 -0.57 -10.21 8.93
CA ASP A 144 -0.30 -9.51 7.66
C ASP A 144 0.30 -10.44 6.60
N ILE A 145 0.96 -11.51 7.00
CA ILE A 145 1.63 -12.43 6.07
C ILE A 145 0.91 -13.75 5.88
N LEU A 146 -0.15 -14.01 6.63
CA LEU A 146 -0.98 -15.18 6.42
C LEU A 146 -1.83 -15.01 5.16
N PRO A 147 -2.02 -16.09 4.38
CA PRO A 147 -2.86 -16.04 3.19
C PRO A 147 -4.34 -15.82 3.51
#